data_ec98d72c04602a6d77807aed75480150
#
_entry.id   ec98d72c04602a6d77807aed75480150
#
_cell.length_a   1.000
_cell.length_b   1.000
_cell.length_c   1.000
_cell.angle_alpha   90.00
_cell.angle_beta   90.00
_cell.angle_gamma   90.00
#
_symmetry.space_group_name_H-M   'P 1'
#
loop_
_entity.id
_entity.type
_entity.pdbx_description
1 polymer ?
#
loop_
_entity_poly.entity_id
_entity_poly.type
_entity_poly.pdbx_seq_one_letter_code
_entity_poly.pdbx_strand_id
1 'polypeptide(L)'
;VVIIGRTAGEDKDNSAAEGSYLLTAAEHQMLKEVCGAFKRVAVLLNVGNIIDMKWVKEYDPAAVLYVWQGGQEGGAGAADVLTGTVTPCGKLSDTIALDISNYPSTEGFGDPTRVIYKEDIYVGYRYFETFAKDCVLYPFGYGLSYTTFTRTVESFNFDGETVTEKVTVKNTGDVQGKEVVTVFVEAPQGKLGKAARS
;
A
#
# COMPACT_ATOMS: atom_id res chain seq x y z
N VAL A 1 -20.52 5.93 -3.92
CA VAL A 1 -19.09 6.22 -3.77
C VAL A 1 -18.92 7.12 -2.57
N VAL A 2 -17.99 6.77 -1.69
CA VAL A 2 -17.55 7.57 -0.54
C VAL A 2 -16.14 8.06 -0.82
N ILE A 3 -15.83 9.30 -0.49
CA ILE A 3 -14.48 9.85 -0.64
C ILE A 3 -13.99 10.29 0.74
N ILE A 4 -12.83 9.76 1.13
CA ILE A 4 -12.10 10.19 2.32
C ILE A 4 -10.88 10.97 1.86
N GLY A 5 -10.80 12.23 2.26
CA GLY A 5 -9.70 13.11 1.91
C GLY A 5 -8.84 13.47 3.12
N ARG A 6 -7.56 13.64 2.89
CA ARG A 6 -6.61 14.21 3.86
C ARG A 6 -5.80 15.30 3.19
N THR A 7 -5.67 16.41 3.87
CA THR A 7 -4.65 17.37 3.51
C THR A 7 -3.33 16.81 3.99
N ALA A 8 -2.53 16.33 3.05
CA ALA A 8 -1.18 15.88 3.31
C ALA A 8 -0.25 16.68 2.44
N GLY A 9 0.97 16.84 2.87
CA GLY A 9 1.99 17.55 2.13
C GLY A 9 3.17 17.88 3.03
N GLU A 10 4.08 18.62 2.50
CA GLU A 10 5.29 19.10 3.17
C GLU A 10 5.01 19.81 4.52
N ASP A 11 3.85 20.45 4.61
CA ASP A 11 3.51 21.29 5.76
C ASP A 11 2.79 20.54 6.88
N LYS A 12 2.47 19.26 6.70
CA LYS A 12 1.71 18.51 7.70
C LYS A 12 2.08 17.04 7.74
N ASP A 13 2.89 16.73 8.73
CA ASP A 13 3.25 15.35 9.04
C ASP A 13 2.04 14.51 9.48
N ASN A 14 2.13 13.21 9.23
CA ASN A 14 1.14 12.25 9.73
C ASN A 14 1.27 12.12 11.26
N SER A 15 0.16 11.95 11.94
CA SER A 15 0.10 11.77 13.39
C SER A 15 -0.96 10.74 13.76
N ALA A 16 -0.78 10.08 14.90
CA ALA A 16 -1.73 9.13 15.47
C ALA A 16 -3.00 9.84 16.01
N ALA A 17 -3.66 10.65 15.17
CA ALA A 17 -4.81 11.45 15.54
C ALA A 17 -5.95 11.30 14.53
N GLU A 18 -7.18 11.59 14.98
CA GLU A 18 -8.34 11.69 14.10
C GLU A 18 -8.14 12.76 13.03
N GLY A 19 -8.56 12.44 11.80
CA GLY A 19 -8.40 13.33 10.65
C GLY A 19 -6.96 13.40 10.09
N SER A 20 -6.02 12.66 10.69
CA SER A 20 -4.69 12.39 10.16
C SER A 20 -4.56 10.91 9.83
N TYR A 21 -3.91 10.12 10.65
CA TYR A 21 -3.82 8.67 10.46
C TYR A 21 -5.15 7.96 10.74
N LEU A 22 -5.86 8.35 11.80
CA LEU A 22 -7.13 7.75 12.18
C LEU A 22 -8.31 8.42 11.46
N LEU A 23 -9.38 7.66 11.23
CA LEU A 23 -10.66 8.21 10.82
C LEU A 23 -11.24 9.06 11.96
N THR A 24 -11.94 10.13 11.59
CA THR A 24 -12.75 10.91 12.52
C THR A 24 -14.03 10.16 12.90
N ALA A 25 -14.63 10.51 14.03
CA ALA A 25 -15.94 9.98 14.43
C ALA A 25 -17.02 10.19 13.34
N ALA A 26 -16.99 11.31 12.63
CA ALA A 26 -17.91 11.58 11.52
C ALA A 26 -17.69 10.66 10.32
N GLU A 27 -16.44 10.35 9.98
CA GLU A 27 -16.11 9.40 8.90
C GLU A 27 -16.52 7.97 9.27
N HIS A 28 -16.31 7.56 10.51
CA HIS A 28 -16.81 6.27 11.02
C HIS A 28 -18.33 6.17 10.92
N GLN A 29 -19.04 7.20 11.34
CA GLN A 29 -20.52 7.25 11.26
C GLN A 29 -20.98 7.18 9.80
N MET A 30 -20.37 7.97 8.91
CA MET A 30 -20.67 7.96 7.47
C MET A 30 -20.47 6.58 6.85
N LEU A 31 -19.32 5.93 7.10
CA LEU A 31 -19.04 4.59 6.58
C LEU A 31 -20.04 3.57 7.11
N LYS A 32 -20.34 3.61 8.41
CA LYS A 32 -21.33 2.72 9.03
C LYS A 32 -22.71 2.86 8.38
N GLU A 33 -23.18 4.06 8.17
CA GLU A 33 -24.49 4.32 7.58
C GLU A 33 -24.54 3.94 6.11
N VAL A 34 -23.52 4.36 5.33
CA VAL A 34 -23.51 4.12 3.88
C VAL A 34 -23.29 2.63 3.58
N CYS A 35 -22.34 1.97 4.23
CA CYS A 35 -22.11 0.53 4.03
C CYS A 35 -23.29 -0.31 4.55
N GLY A 36 -23.96 0.15 5.60
CA GLY A 36 -25.18 -0.50 6.09
C GLY A 36 -26.38 -0.35 5.16
N ALA A 37 -26.48 0.76 4.43
CA ALA A 37 -27.61 1.07 3.55
C ALA A 37 -27.45 0.54 2.12
N PHE A 38 -26.22 0.41 1.62
CA PHE A 38 -25.95 0.05 0.23
C PHE A 38 -25.08 -1.20 0.12
N LYS A 39 -25.45 -2.11 -0.78
CA LYS A 39 -24.69 -3.37 -1.03
C LYS A 39 -23.35 -3.17 -1.77
N ARG A 40 -23.23 -2.11 -2.53
CA ARG A 40 -22.03 -1.83 -3.34
C ARG A 40 -21.53 -0.42 -3.01
N VAL A 41 -20.59 -0.37 -2.11
CA VAL A 41 -19.93 0.88 -1.72
C VAL A 41 -18.48 0.82 -2.19
N ALA A 42 -18.07 1.80 -2.97
CA ALA A 42 -16.67 2.03 -3.28
C ALA A 42 -16.18 3.21 -2.44
N VAL A 43 -15.07 3.02 -1.75
CA VAL A 43 -14.40 4.07 -0.97
C VAL A 43 -13.13 4.51 -1.69
N LEU A 44 -13.00 5.80 -1.96
CA LEU A 44 -11.81 6.43 -2.53
C LEU A 44 -11.03 7.13 -1.44
N LEU A 45 -9.75 6.83 -1.35
CA LEU A 45 -8.82 7.48 -0.44
C LEU A 45 -7.99 8.49 -1.21
N ASN A 46 -8.37 9.76 -1.13
CA ASN A 46 -7.59 10.87 -1.67
C ASN A 46 -6.71 11.44 -0.56
N VAL A 47 -5.63 10.73 -0.28
CA VAL A 47 -4.74 10.98 0.86
C VAL A 47 -3.29 10.88 0.40
N GLY A 48 -2.40 11.73 0.93
CA GLY A 48 -0.98 11.73 0.57
C GLY A 48 -0.13 10.78 1.40
N ASN A 49 -0.62 10.37 2.56
CA ASN A 49 0.04 9.47 3.49
C ASN A 49 -0.76 8.19 3.66
N ILE A 50 -0.15 7.16 4.23
CA ILE A 50 -0.90 5.99 4.70
C ILE A 50 -1.79 6.40 5.88
N ILE A 51 -2.97 5.79 5.94
CA ILE A 51 -3.93 5.95 7.05
C ILE A 51 -4.28 4.59 7.64
N ASP A 52 -4.90 4.59 8.82
CA ASP A 52 -5.45 3.36 9.41
C ASP A 52 -6.45 2.72 8.44
N MET A 53 -6.28 1.44 8.17
CA MET A 53 -7.12 0.68 7.24
C MET A 53 -7.94 -0.42 7.93
N LYS A 54 -7.97 -0.48 9.26
CA LYS A 54 -8.75 -1.48 10.03
C LYS A 54 -10.25 -1.40 9.75
N TRP A 55 -10.74 -0.19 9.46
CA TRP A 55 -12.14 0.07 9.12
C TRP A 55 -12.62 -0.69 7.87
N VAL A 56 -11.72 -1.08 6.97
CA VAL A 56 -12.09 -1.86 5.77
C VAL A 56 -12.72 -3.19 6.17
N LYS A 57 -12.15 -3.86 7.17
CA LYS A 57 -12.72 -5.11 7.70
C LYS A 57 -13.98 -4.86 8.53
N GLU A 58 -14.07 -3.71 9.20
CA GLU A 58 -15.20 -3.35 10.05
C GLU A 58 -16.47 -3.05 9.25
N TYR A 59 -16.35 -2.24 8.18
CA TYR A 59 -17.51 -1.79 7.39
C TYR A 59 -17.70 -2.55 6.08
N ASP A 60 -16.76 -3.39 5.70
CA ASP A 60 -16.79 -4.29 4.53
C ASP A 60 -17.27 -3.63 3.23
N PRO A 61 -16.68 -2.50 2.79
CA PRO A 61 -17.02 -1.89 1.52
C PRO A 61 -16.69 -2.84 0.36
N ALA A 62 -17.47 -2.80 -0.71
CA ALA A 62 -17.28 -3.64 -1.88
C ALA A 62 -15.94 -3.39 -2.60
N ALA A 63 -15.38 -2.17 -2.50
CA ALA A 63 -14.08 -1.81 -3.06
C ALA A 63 -13.46 -0.63 -2.29
N VAL A 64 -12.14 -0.62 -2.23
CA VAL A 64 -11.35 0.52 -1.76
C VAL A 64 -10.31 0.86 -2.83
N LEU A 65 -10.28 2.12 -3.24
CA LEU A 65 -9.31 2.65 -4.18
C LEU A 65 -8.42 3.69 -3.48
N TYR A 66 -7.15 3.35 -3.33
CA TYR A 66 -6.14 4.26 -2.81
C TYR A 66 -5.65 5.15 -3.95
N VAL A 67 -6.22 6.34 -4.06
CA VAL A 67 -5.95 7.27 -5.18
C VAL A 67 -4.69 8.09 -4.95
N TRP A 68 -4.25 8.19 -3.70
CA TRP A 68 -3.18 9.09 -3.28
C TRP A 68 -3.55 10.55 -3.57
N GLN A 69 -2.56 11.38 -3.85
CA GLN A 69 -2.76 12.76 -4.31
C GLN A 69 -2.70 12.77 -5.84
N GLY A 70 -3.86 12.72 -6.47
CA GLY A 70 -3.95 12.89 -7.91
C GLY A 70 -3.55 14.30 -8.34
N GLY A 71 -2.90 14.43 -9.49
CA GLY A 71 -2.65 15.73 -10.09
C GLY A 71 -3.93 16.36 -10.64
N GLN A 72 -3.76 17.29 -11.57
CA GLN A 72 -4.85 18.06 -12.19
C GLN A 72 -5.95 17.14 -12.79
N GLU A 73 -5.58 16.01 -13.35
CA GLU A 73 -6.49 15.01 -13.95
C GLU A 73 -6.83 13.84 -13.00
N GLY A 74 -6.50 13.96 -11.71
CA GLY A 74 -6.69 12.88 -10.74
C GLY A 74 -8.12 12.39 -10.60
N GLY A 75 -9.09 13.31 -10.69
CA GLY A 75 -10.51 12.96 -10.67
C GLY A 75 -10.94 12.16 -11.90
N ALA A 76 -10.49 12.53 -13.09
CA ALA A 76 -10.74 11.80 -14.32
C ALA A 76 -10.14 10.40 -14.28
N GLY A 77 -8.87 10.27 -13.85
CA GLY A 77 -8.21 8.97 -13.70
C GLY A 77 -8.90 8.04 -12.69
N ALA A 78 -9.37 8.58 -11.56
CA ALA A 78 -10.14 7.81 -10.58
C ALA A 78 -11.49 7.35 -11.16
N ALA A 79 -12.18 8.20 -11.90
CA ALA A 79 -13.44 7.86 -12.57
C ALA A 79 -13.24 6.77 -13.63
N ASP A 80 -12.18 6.83 -14.42
CA ASP A 80 -11.85 5.83 -15.43
C ASP A 80 -11.64 4.43 -14.80
N VAL A 81 -10.96 4.38 -13.64
CA VAL A 81 -10.82 3.13 -12.89
C VAL A 81 -12.18 2.65 -12.38
N LEU A 82 -12.96 3.51 -11.74
CA LEU A 82 -14.26 3.14 -11.16
C LEU A 82 -15.27 2.65 -12.19
N THR A 83 -15.24 3.22 -13.39
CA THR A 83 -16.14 2.85 -14.49
C THR A 83 -15.64 1.65 -15.28
N GLY A 84 -14.42 1.19 -15.04
CA GLY A 84 -13.79 0.09 -15.77
C GLY A 84 -13.24 0.51 -17.16
N THR A 85 -13.20 1.79 -17.47
CA THR A 85 -12.56 2.32 -18.69
C THR A 85 -11.07 2.00 -18.68
N VAL A 86 -10.45 2.06 -17.50
CA VAL A 86 -9.05 1.69 -17.28
C VAL A 86 -8.97 0.62 -16.18
N THR A 87 -8.24 -0.45 -16.49
CA THR A 87 -7.94 -1.50 -15.51
C THR A 87 -6.86 -1.03 -14.54
N PRO A 88 -7.10 -1.06 -13.21
CA PRO A 88 -6.09 -0.68 -12.24
C PRO A 88 -4.88 -1.61 -12.31
N CYS A 89 -3.69 -1.04 -12.24
CA CYS A 89 -2.42 -1.77 -12.21
C CYS A 89 -1.48 -1.25 -11.11
N GLY A 90 -1.90 -0.23 -10.37
CA GLY A 90 -1.12 0.34 -9.27
C GLY A 90 -0.90 -0.66 -8.15
N LYS A 91 0.28 -0.61 -7.56
CA LYS A 91 0.67 -1.41 -6.40
C LYS A 91 1.08 -0.47 -5.27
N LEU A 92 0.81 -0.87 -4.02
CA LEU A 92 1.25 -0.09 -2.87
C LEU A 92 2.76 0.06 -2.85
N SER A 93 3.22 1.29 -2.74
CA SER A 93 4.63 1.65 -2.52
C SER A 93 5.06 1.51 -1.06
N ASP A 94 4.08 1.28 -0.19
CA ASP A 94 4.25 1.20 1.27
C ASP A 94 3.64 -0.08 1.82
N THR A 95 4.16 -0.54 2.96
CA THR A 95 3.50 -1.54 3.78
C THR A 95 2.51 -0.85 4.69
N ILE A 96 1.25 -1.26 4.68
CA ILE A 96 0.24 -0.78 5.62
C ILE A 96 0.15 -1.77 6.77
N ALA A 97 0.56 -1.31 7.96
CA ALA A 97 0.52 -2.11 9.18
C ALA A 97 -0.84 -2.03 9.87
N LEU A 98 -1.05 -2.93 10.83
CA LEU A 98 -2.24 -2.97 11.68
C LEU A 98 -2.37 -1.73 12.56
N ASP A 99 -1.24 -1.13 12.94
CA ASP A 99 -1.22 0.05 13.81
C ASP A 99 0.00 0.92 13.50
N ILE A 100 -0.13 2.23 13.71
CA ILE A 100 0.97 3.17 13.49
C ILE A 100 2.16 2.88 14.39
N SER A 101 1.94 2.34 15.59
CA SER A 101 3.00 1.95 16.51
C SER A 101 3.85 0.77 16.03
N ASN A 102 3.40 0.05 14.99
CA ASN A 102 4.17 -1.03 14.39
C ASN A 102 5.34 -0.55 13.52
N TYR A 103 5.37 0.73 13.18
CA TYR A 103 6.50 1.31 12.42
C TYR A 103 7.59 1.76 13.39
N PRO A 104 8.85 1.31 13.22
CA PRO A 104 9.94 1.66 14.13
C PRO A 104 10.20 3.16 14.26
N SER A 105 9.92 3.90 13.18
CA SER A 105 10.09 5.36 13.14
C SER A 105 9.07 6.11 14.00
N THR A 106 7.93 5.52 14.34
CA THR A 106 6.88 6.18 15.14
C THR A 106 7.42 6.63 16.51
N GLU A 107 8.28 5.84 17.12
CA GLU A 107 8.93 6.23 18.36
C GLU A 107 10.06 7.23 18.10
N GLY A 108 9.84 8.47 18.34
CA GLY A 108 10.80 9.56 18.12
C GLY A 108 10.53 10.38 16.87
N PHE A 109 9.48 10.07 16.10
CA PHE A 109 9.03 10.93 15.03
C PHE A 109 8.57 12.29 15.58
N GLY A 110 9.12 13.36 15.03
CA GLY A 110 8.81 14.72 15.48
C GLY A 110 9.52 15.17 16.77
N ASP A 111 10.49 14.40 17.30
CA ASP A 111 11.32 14.86 18.41
C ASP A 111 12.16 16.09 17.97
N PRO A 112 11.96 17.27 18.59
CA PRO A 112 12.64 18.50 18.16
C PRO A 112 14.11 18.55 18.55
N THR A 113 14.57 17.62 19.36
CA THR A 113 15.92 17.64 19.93
C THR A 113 16.84 16.59 19.34
N ARG A 114 16.28 15.46 18.90
CA ARG A 114 17.07 14.31 18.48
C ARG A 114 16.31 13.41 17.50
N VAL A 115 16.96 13.08 16.39
CA VAL A 115 16.46 12.07 15.45
C VAL A 115 17.32 10.81 15.57
N ILE A 116 16.69 9.68 15.81
CA ILE A 116 17.35 8.37 15.86
C ILE A 116 16.82 7.53 14.71
N TYR A 117 17.69 7.13 13.80
CA TYR A 117 17.37 6.24 12.68
C TYR A 117 17.21 4.79 13.16
N LYS A 118 16.10 4.48 13.82
CA LYS A 118 15.82 3.15 14.37
C LYS A 118 15.65 2.07 13.32
N GLU A 119 15.25 2.45 12.13
CA GLU A 119 15.03 1.52 11.03
C GLU A 119 16.33 1.01 10.42
N ASP A 120 17.42 1.82 10.47
CA ASP A 120 18.69 1.49 9.86
C ASP A 120 18.49 0.98 8.40
N ILE A 121 18.98 -0.20 8.05
CA ILE A 121 18.78 -0.83 6.73
C ILE A 121 17.36 -1.42 6.54
N TYR A 122 16.58 -1.51 7.61
CA TYR A 122 15.26 -2.14 7.62
C TYR A 122 14.13 -1.15 7.38
N VAL A 123 14.27 -0.33 6.34
CA VAL A 123 13.24 0.67 5.99
C VAL A 123 12.06 0.01 5.30
N GLY A 124 10.84 0.38 5.72
CA GLY A 124 9.59 -0.03 5.10
C GLY A 124 9.38 -1.55 5.14
N TYR A 125 9.09 -2.15 3.98
CA TYR A 125 8.80 -3.60 3.89
C TYR A 125 9.95 -4.49 4.38
N ARG A 126 11.20 -4.02 4.33
CA ARG A 126 12.35 -4.78 4.83
C ARG A 126 12.23 -5.08 6.33
N TYR A 127 11.73 -4.11 7.10
CA TYR A 127 11.45 -4.31 8.51
C TYR A 127 10.34 -5.35 8.71
N PHE A 128 9.21 -5.15 8.06
CA PHE A 128 8.07 -6.04 8.24
C PHE A 128 8.36 -7.46 7.79
N GLU A 129 9.01 -7.65 6.65
CA GLU A 129 9.39 -8.98 6.16
C GLU A 129 10.41 -9.68 7.07
N THR A 130 11.21 -8.93 7.81
CA THR A 130 12.25 -9.49 8.68
C THR A 130 11.75 -9.76 10.10
N PHE A 131 11.00 -8.82 10.69
CA PHE A 131 10.72 -8.82 12.13
C PHE A 131 9.24 -8.83 12.49
N ALA A 132 8.34 -8.38 11.62
CA ALA A 132 6.98 -8.04 12.00
C ALA A 132 5.92 -8.40 10.94
N LYS A 133 6.04 -9.58 10.31
CA LYS A 133 5.10 -10.04 9.27
C LYS A 133 3.66 -10.08 9.76
N ASP A 134 3.45 -10.46 11.01
CA ASP A 134 2.12 -10.58 11.61
C ASP A 134 1.44 -9.21 11.85
N CYS A 135 2.21 -8.12 11.77
CA CYS A 135 1.69 -6.76 11.88
C CYS A 135 1.25 -6.17 10.53
N VAL A 136 1.39 -6.89 9.44
CA VAL A 136 1.08 -6.38 8.10
C VAL A 136 -0.40 -6.58 7.77
N LEU A 137 -1.09 -5.50 7.44
CA LEU A 137 -2.46 -5.53 6.93
C LEU A 137 -2.48 -5.60 5.41
N TYR A 138 -1.71 -4.73 4.73
CA TYR A 138 -1.48 -4.78 3.29
C TYR A 138 0.02 -4.67 3.00
N PRO A 139 0.64 -5.66 2.35
CA PRO A 139 2.07 -5.63 2.10
C PRO A 139 2.45 -4.64 1.00
N PHE A 140 3.71 -4.23 0.99
CA PHE A 140 4.33 -3.57 -0.16
C PHE A 140 4.07 -4.36 -1.44
N GLY A 141 3.71 -3.67 -2.51
CA GLY A 141 3.38 -4.30 -3.79
C GLY A 141 1.97 -4.88 -3.87
N TYR A 142 1.14 -4.74 -2.82
CA TYR A 142 -0.26 -5.14 -2.88
C TYR A 142 -1.06 -4.27 -3.84
N GLY A 143 -1.93 -4.89 -4.61
CA GLY A 143 -2.89 -4.20 -5.47
C GLY A 143 -3.62 -5.18 -6.37
N LEU A 144 -4.94 -5.00 -6.45
CA LEU A 144 -5.83 -5.81 -7.28
C LEU A 144 -5.95 -5.25 -8.70
N SER A 145 -6.44 -6.06 -9.61
CA SER A 145 -6.71 -5.70 -10.99
C SER A 145 -8.09 -6.21 -11.40
N TYR A 146 -8.61 -5.74 -12.53
CA TYR A 146 -9.84 -6.30 -13.13
C TYR A 146 -9.55 -7.48 -14.03
N THR A 147 -8.28 -7.85 -14.19
CA THR A 147 -7.84 -9.05 -14.91
C THR A 147 -6.83 -9.83 -14.09
N THR A 148 -6.48 -11.00 -14.56
CA THR A 148 -5.51 -11.89 -13.92
C THR A 148 -4.31 -12.14 -14.81
N PHE A 149 -3.16 -12.43 -14.20
CA PHE A 149 -1.91 -12.70 -14.91
C PHE A 149 -1.24 -13.94 -14.37
N THR A 150 -0.63 -14.70 -15.25
CA THR A 150 0.39 -15.69 -14.89
C THR A 150 1.77 -15.13 -15.18
N ARG A 151 2.72 -15.46 -14.30
CA ARG A 151 4.13 -15.08 -14.43
C ARG A 151 4.94 -16.37 -14.45
N THR A 152 5.79 -16.52 -15.47
CA THR A 152 6.65 -17.69 -15.62
C THR A 152 8.09 -17.22 -15.80
N VAL A 153 8.98 -17.63 -14.92
CA VAL A 153 10.42 -17.43 -15.10
C VAL A 153 10.91 -18.43 -16.14
N GLU A 154 11.35 -17.92 -17.26
CA GLU A 154 11.84 -18.74 -18.38
C GLU A 154 13.33 -19.03 -18.27
N SER A 155 14.09 -18.06 -17.77
CA SER A 155 15.51 -18.24 -17.54
C SER A 155 15.97 -17.31 -16.41
N PHE A 156 16.95 -17.79 -15.68
CA PHE A 156 17.69 -17.06 -14.66
C PHE A 156 19.18 -17.30 -14.88
N ASN A 157 19.97 -16.26 -14.91
CA ASN A 157 21.43 -16.35 -15.00
C ASN A 157 22.07 -15.38 -14.02
N PHE A 158 23.11 -15.81 -13.35
CA PHE A 158 23.98 -15.00 -12.52
C PHE A 158 25.42 -15.24 -12.93
N ASP A 159 26.11 -14.22 -13.40
CA ASP A 159 27.49 -14.30 -13.90
C ASP A 159 28.57 -13.99 -12.82
N GLY A 160 28.13 -13.76 -11.58
CA GLY A 160 28.99 -13.35 -10.47
C GLY A 160 28.83 -11.90 -10.07
N GLU A 161 28.27 -11.06 -10.93
CA GLU A 161 28.02 -9.64 -10.69
C GLU A 161 26.58 -9.24 -11.02
N THR A 162 26.03 -9.76 -12.12
CA THR A 162 24.74 -9.36 -12.67
C THR A 162 23.78 -10.55 -12.67
N VAL A 163 22.55 -10.26 -12.22
CA VAL A 163 21.41 -11.16 -12.38
C VAL A 163 20.64 -10.77 -13.64
N THR A 164 20.43 -11.75 -14.52
CA THR A 164 19.58 -11.61 -15.68
C THR A 164 18.43 -12.60 -15.59
N GLU A 165 17.22 -12.10 -15.59
CA GLU A 165 16.00 -12.90 -15.52
C GLU A 165 15.09 -12.61 -16.70
N LYS A 166 14.56 -13.66 -17.33
CA LYS A 166 13.52 -13.52 -18.37
C LYS A 166 12.22 -14.05 -17.81
N VAL A 167 11.23 -13.15 -17.73
CA VAL A 167 9.90 -13.45 -17.24
C VAL A 167 8.87 -13.27 -18.34
N THR A 168 8.07 -14.29 -18.56
CA THR A 168 6.88 -14.19 -19.40
C THR A 168 5.67 -13.83 -18.53
N VAL A 169 5.01 -12.73 -18.87
CA VAL A 169 3.76 -12.30 -18.25
C VAL A 169 2.63 -12.51 -19.26
N LYS A 170 1.67 -13.33 -18.90
CA LYS A 170 0.49 -13.62 -19.72
C LYS A 170 -0.77 -13.15 -19.00
N ASN A 171 -1.55 -12.30 -19.67
CA ASN A 171 -2.90 -11.98 -19.23
C ASN A 171 -3.80 -13.21 -19.42
N THR A 172 -4.45 -13.65 -18.35
CA THR A 172 -5.31 -14.84 -18.31
C THR A 172 -6.77 -14.52 -18.05
N GLY A 173 -7.11 -13.23 -17.87
CA GLY A 173 -8.48 -12.76 -17.74
C GLY A 173 -9.01 -12.15 -19.04
N ASP A 174 -10.20 -11.57 -18.95
CA ASP A 174 -10.99 -11.16 -20.12
C ASP A 174 -10.80 -9.70 -20.53
N VAL A 175 -10.12 -8.89 -19.70
CA VAL A 175 -9.90 -7.47 -19.98
C VAL A 175 -8.42 -7.14 -20.11
N GLN A 176 -8.11 -6.13 -20.91
CA GLN A 176 -6.75 -5.63 -21.03
C GLN A 176 -6.28 -5.03 -19.71
N GLY A 177 -5.02 -5.27 -19.35
CA GLY A 177 -4.41 -4.73 -18.13
C GLY A 177 -2.90 -4.70 -18.22
N LYS A 178 -2.28 -4.09 -17.21
CA LYS A 178 -0.84 -4.05 -16.99
C LYS A 178 -0.51 -4.80 -15.70
N GLU A 179 0.64 -5.42 -15.66
CA GLU A 179 1.13 -6.10 -14.45
C GLU A 179 2.49 -5.53 -14.04
N VAL A 180 2.71 -5.47 -12.74
CA VAL A 180 3.99 -5.11 -12.15
C VAL A 180 4.71 -6.38 -11.71
N VAL A 181 5.91 -6.58 -12.21
CA VAL A 181 6.80 -7.66 -11.78
C VAL A 181 7.86 -7.05 -10.87
N THR A 182 7.86 -7.46 -9.61
CA THR A 182 8.86 -7.03 -8.64
C THR A 182 9.84 -8.18 -8.39
N VAL A 183 11.11 -7.88 -8.51
CA VAL A 183 12.18 -8.83 -8.23
C VAL A 183 12.77 -8.49 -6.86
N PHE A 184 12.85 -9.47 -5.99
CA PHE A 184 13.43 -9.34 -4.66
C PHE A 184 14.67 -10.21 -4.52
N VAL A 185 15.62 -9.73 -3.73
CA VAL A 185 16.76 -10.50 -3.29
C VAL A 185 16.54 -10.96 -1.86
N GLU A 186 16.62 -12.26 -1.62
CA GLU A 186 16.58 -12.84 -0.29
C GLU A 186 18.00 -13.24 0.13
N ALA A 187 18.54 -12.52 1.11
CA ALA A 187 19.88 -12.79 1.62
C ALA A 187 19.84 -13.95 2.63
N PRO A 188 20.82 -14.89 2.58
CA PRO A 188 20.94 -15.90 3.61
C PRO A 188 21.12 -15.24 4.98
N GLN A 189 20.29 -15.64 5.94
CA GLN A 189 20.38 -15.14 7.31
C GLN A 189 21.55 -15.82 8.04
N GLY A 190 22.27 -15.08 8.87
CA GLY A 190 23.46 -15.57 9.56
C GLY A 190 23.97 -14.62 10.65
N LYS A 191 25.28 -14.56 10.84
CA LYS A 191 25.91 -13.71 11.88
C LYS A 191 25.74 -12.20 11.62
N LEU A 192 25.60 -11.79 10.37
CA LEU A 192 25.33 -10.41 10.01
C LEU A 192 23.82 -10.21 9.93
N GLY A 193 23.32 -9.21 10.64
CA GLY A 193 21.94 -8.76 10.47
C GLY A 193 21.73 -8.25 9.04
N LYS A 194 20.75 -8.80 8.34
CA LYS A 194 20.38 -8.41 6.98
C LYS A 194 18.87 -8.43 6.85
N ALA A 195 18.33 -7.58 5.98
CA ALA A 195 16.92 -7.69 5.63
C ALA A 195 16.64 -9.07 5.05
N ALA A 196 15.54 -9.71 5.46
CA ALA A 196 15.17 -11.03 4.92
C ALA A 196 14.89 -10.94 3.41
N ARG A 197 14.37 -9.79 2.98
CA ARG A 197 14.05 -9.50 1.58
C ARG A 197 14.37 -8.04 1.24
N SER A 198 14.97 -7.76 0.11
CA SER A 198 15.31 -6.43 -0.41
C SER A 198 14.96 -6.28 -1.87
#